data_91a8c1ea929744cd65ed991a904aa60c
#
_entry.id   91a8c1ea929744cd65ed991a904aa60c
#
_cell.length_a   1.000
_cell.length_b   1.000
_cell.length_c   1.000
_cell.angle_alpha   90.00
_cell.angle_beta   90.00
_cell.angle_gamma   90.00
#
_symmetry.space_group_name_H-M   'P 1'
#
loop_
_entity.id
_entity.type
_entity.pdbx_description
1 polymer ?
#
loop_
_entity_poly.entity_id
_entity_poly.type
_entity_poly.pdbx_seq_one_letter_code
_entity_poly.pdbx_strand_id
1 'polypeptide(L)'
;LKEINRLTQIAKKEGNMSMIQHYRIASVGSHDNKNLTHGFEIKNGSSNDLEYHTNNDVLWHNGTIDMDTLNDMAKDIMIKNSDAIYPDNELSDSRLLAFILNYVDYSVLNMFTDGNKFVIMNGKSGKITKYGRWDKVKDGKQNLITSNNYFKQDLFKTSQSFDYMVNNDAD
;
A
#
# COMPACT_ATOMS: atom_id res chain seq x y z
N LEU A 1 16.79 4.45 1.42
CA LEU A 1 17.53 3.32 2.04
C LEU A 1 17.98 3.62 3.48
N LYS A 2 18.59 4.77 3.79
CA LYS A 2 19.05 5.09 5.16
C LYS A 2 17.90 5.10 6.17
N GLU A 3 16.76 5.70 5.83
CA GLU A 3 15.59 5.76 6.70
C GLU A 3 14.93 4.39 6.90
N ILE A 4 14.80 3.60 5.85
CA ILE A 4 14.31 2.22 5.96
C ILE A 4 15.20 1.40 6.90
N ASN A 5 16.52 1.51 6.77
CA ASN A 5 17.47 0.85 7.67
C ASN A 5 17.30 1.32 9.12
N ARG A 6 17.12 2.62 9.34
CA ARG A 6 16.87 3.20 10.67
C ARG A 6 15.59 2.64 11.31
N LEU A 7 14.48 2.65 10.57
CA LEU A 7 13.19 2.12 11.03
C LEU A 7 13.27 0.62 11.29
N THR A 8 13.97 -0.13 10.44
CA THR A 8 14.20 -1.57 10.64
C THR A 8 15.00 -1.85 11.93
N GLN A 9 15.99 -1.03 12.25
CA GLN A 9 16.75 -1.17 13.49
C GLN A 9 15.92 -0.84 14.73
N ILE A 10 15.05 0.19 14.66
CA ILE A 10 14.09 0.50 15.71
C ILE A 10 13.13 -0.69 15.91
N ALA A 11 12.51 -1.19 14.84
CA ALA A 11 11.61 -2.33 14.92
C ALA A 11 12.25 -3.58 15.54
N LYS A 12 13.51 -3.85 15.19
CA LYS A 12 14.29 -4.95 15.81
C LYS A 12 14.55 -4.74 17.29
N LYS A 13 14.82 -3.51 17.71
CA LYS A 13 15.10 -3.16 19.11
C LYS A 13 13.85 -3.23 19.98
N GLU A 14 12.73 -2.77 19.47
CA GLU A 14 11.45 -2.72 20.19
C GLU A 14 10.75 -4.10 20.30
N GLY A 15 11.16 -5.08 19.48
CA GLY A 15 10.79 -6.50 19.63
C GLY A 15 9.37 -6.89 19.23
N ASN A 16 8.43 -5.94 19.07
CA ASN A 16 7.01 -6.18 18.81
C ASN A 16 6.43 -5.31 17.70
N MET A 17 7.26 -4.87 16.76
CA MET A 17 6.79 -4.02 15.66
C MET A 17 6.50 -4.83 14.40
N SER A 18 5.34 -4.57 13.82
CA SER A 18 5.03 -5.00 12.45
C SER A 18 5.41 -3.88 11.48
N MET A 19 5.99 -4.22 10.36
CA MET A 19 6.38 -3.26 9.34
C MET A 19 5.92 -3.73 7.97
N ILE A 20 5.32 -2.81 7.20
CA ILE A 20 4.99 -3.01 5.79
C ILE A 20 5.89 -2.09 4.97
N GLN A 21 6.56 -2.65 3.98
CA GLN A 21 7.30 -1.90 2.98
C GLN A 21 6.58 -2.02 1.64
N HIS A 22 6.28 -0.88 1.02
CA HIS A 22 5.64 -0.83 -0.27
C HIS A 22 6.50 -0.04 -1.25
N TYR A 23 6.79 -0.66 -2.39
CA TYR A 23 7.51 -0.02 -3.50
C TYR A 23 6.52 0.16 -4.65
N ARG A 24 6.20 1.41 -4.96
CA ARG A 24 5.31 1.74 -6.06
C ARG A 24 6.08 1.76 -7.38
N ILE A 25 5.59 0.99 -8.34
CA ILE A 25 5.89 1.19 -9.75
C ILE A 25 4.64 1.84 -10.34
N ALA A 26 4.75 3.08 -10.83
CA ALA A 26 3.61 3.76 -11.40
C ALA A 26 3.22 3.07 -12.72
N SER A 27 2.05 2.45 -12.74
CA SER A 27 1.45 1.84 -13.94
C SER A 27 0.48 2.78 -14.63
N VAL A 28 -0.15 3.68 -13.87
CA VAL A 28 -1.12 4.68 -14.35
C VAL A 28 -0.92 5.97 -13.55
N GLY A 29 -0.93 7.12 -14.23
CA GLY A 29 -0.79 8.44 -13.62
C GLY A 29 0.64 8.97 -13.58
N SER A 30 0.83 10.20 -13.10
CA SER A 30 2.13 10.84 -12.99
C SER A 30 3.05 10.12 -12.00
N HIS A 31 4.29 9.86 -12.42
CA HIS A 31 5.33 9.31 -11.55
C HIS A 31 5.67 10.26 -10.38
N ASP A 32 5.42 11.55 -10.57
CA ASP A 32 5.82 12.60 -9.64
C ASP A 32 4.80 12.80 -8.52
N ASN A 33 3.63 12.17 -8.60
CA ASN A 33 2.60 12.33 -7.58
C ASN A 33 2.90 11.47 -6.34
N LYS A 34 3.59 12.06 -5.38
CA LYS A 34 3.95 11.43 -4.11
C LYS A 34 2.71 11.09 -3.28
N ASN A 35 1.63 11.87 -3.42
CA ASN A 35 0.39 11.71 -2.65
C ASN A 35 -0.38 10.41 -2.99
N LEU A 36 -0.02 9.75 -4.09
CA LEU A 36 -0.56 8.44 -4.45
C LEU A 36 0.28 7.27 -3.89
N THR A 37 1.24 7.56 -3.02
CA THR A 37 2.04 6.52 -2.35
C THR A 37 1.25 5.89 -1.20
N HIS A 38 1.23 4.58 -1.15
CA HIS A 38 0.55 3.81 -0.09
C HIS A 38 1.27 3.92 1.28
N GLY A 39 0.64 3.73 2.47
CA GLY A 39 -0.73 3.21 2.67
C GLY A 39 -1.75 4.31 2.88
N PHE A 40 -2.96 3.94 2.60
CA PHE A 40 -4.10 4.82 2.76
C PHE A 40 -4.87 4.49 4.04
N GLU A 41 -5.16 5.51 4.81
CA GLU A 41 -5.96 5.38 6.03
C GLU A 41 -7.42 5.06 5.66
N ILE A 42 -7.98 4.02 6.30
CA ILE A 42 -9.39 3.66 6.12
C ILE A 42 -10.22 4.56 7.02
N LYS A 43 -10.73 5.62 6.42
CA LYS A 43 -11.59 6.61 7.11
C LYS A 43 -12.46 7.36 6.12
N ASN A 44 -13.45 8.08 6.68
CA ASN A 44 -14.25 9.02 5.91
C ASN A 44 -13.35 10.08 5.26
N GLY A 45 -13.49 10.30 3.95
CA GLY A 45 -12.69 11.24 3.18
C GLY A 45 -11.27 10.78 2.83
N SER A 46 -10.81 9.62 3.30
CA SER A 46 -9.48 9.03 3.09
C SER A 46 -8.38 10.01 2.64
N SER A 47 -7.53 10.47 3.58
CA SER A 47 -6.44 11.42 3.32
C SER A 47 -5.37 10.85 2.39
N ASN A 48 -4.65 11.73 1.69
CA ASN A 48 -3.45 11.44 0.91
C ASN A 48 -2.17 11.99 1.57
N ASP A 49 -2.21 12.29 2.86
CA ASP A 49 -1.03 12.71 3.60
C ASP A 49 0.07 11.65 3.56
N LEU A 50 1.32 12.09 3.39
CA LEU A 50 2.48 11.18 3.31
C LEU A 50 2.95 10.71 4.68
N GLU A 51 2.71 11.50 5.71
CA GLU A 51 3.11 11.21 7.09
C GLU A 51 1.93 11.46 8.02
N TYR A 52 1.55 10.43 8.76
CA TYR A 52 0.48 10.55 9.75
C TYR A 52 0.63 9.51 10.85
N HIS A 53 0.03 9.81 11.99
CA HIS A 53 -0.19 8.87 13.08
C HIS A 53 -1.68 8.58 13.20
N THR A 54 -2.06 7.32 13.22
CA THR A 54 -3.47 6.95 13.25
C THR A 54 -3.75 5.72 14.11
N ASN A 55 -4.96 5.68 14.67
CA ASN A 55 -5.54 4.48 15.26
C ASN A 55 -6.52 3.77 14.30
N ASN A 56 -6.76 4.36 13.11
CA ASN A 56 -7.56 3.74 12.08
C ASN A 56 -6.76 2.65 11.37
N ASP A 57 -7.45 1.76 10.71
CA ASP A 57 -6.82 0.74 9.87
C ASP A 57 -6.21 1.40 8.62
N VAL A 58 -5.14 0.80 8.11
CA VAL A 58 -4.42 1.31 6.94
C VAL A 58 -4.36 0.24 5.88
N LEU A 59 -4.66 0.63 4.64
CA LEU A 59 -4.68 -0.24 3.46
C LEU A 59 -3.41 -0.08 2.61
N TRP A 60 -2.82 -1.20 2.22
CA TRP A 60 -1.87 -1.29 1.10
C TRP A 60 -2.44 -2.20 0.03
N HIS A 61 -2.25 -1.83 -1.23
CA HIS A 61 -2.73 -2.55 -2.39
C HIS A 61 -1.61 -2.74 -3.41
N ASN A 62 -1.54 -3.94 -3.98
CA ASN A 62 -0.71 -4.26 -5.13
C ASN A 62 -1.59 -4.91 -6.20
N GLY A 63 -1.74 -4.22 -7.31
CA GLY A 63 -2.62 -4.56 -8.43
C GLY A 63 -3.30 -3.32 -9.00
N THR A 64 -4.39 -3.53 -9.70
CA THR A 64 -5.23 -2.46 -10.26
C THR A 64 -6.69 -2.90 -10.22
N ILE A 65 -7.56 -2.04 -9.71
CA ILE A 65 -9.00 -2.23 -9.70
C ILE A 65 -9.64 -1.24 -10.67
N ASP A 66 -10.64 -1.69 -11.39
CA ASP A 66 -11.40 -0.84 -12.28
C ASP A 66 -12.07 0.31 -11.51
N MET A 67 -11.77 1.54 -11.95
CA MET A 67 -12.26 2.76 -11.31
C MET A 67 -13.78 2.93 -11.42
N ASP A 68 -14.39 2.45 -12.49
CA ASP A 68 -15.86 2.56 -12.67
C ASP A 68 -16.58 1.71 -11.62
N THR A 69 -16.10 0.50 -11.38
CA THR A 69 -16.60 -0.37 -10.30
C THR A 69 -16.50 0.30 -8.94
N LEU A 70 -15.35 0.89 -8.60
CA LEU A 70 -15.17 1.56 -7.32
C LEU A 70 -16.02 2.85 -7.21
N ASN A 71 -16.15 3.60 -8.30
CA ASN A 71 -16.99 4.80 -8.33
C ASN A 71 -18.46 4.46 -8.09
N ASP A 72 -18.96 3.37 -8.66
CA ASP A 72 -20.36 2.96 -8.43
C ASP A 72 -20.57 2.53 -6.97
N MET A 73 -19.64 1.79 -6.37
CA MET A 73 -19.68 1.47 -4.94
C MET A 73 -19.65 2.73 -4.07
N ALA A 74 -18.80 3.70 -4.41
CA ALA A 74 -18.67 4.95 -3.67
C ALA A 74 -19.95 5.80 -3.79
N LYS A 75 -20.59 5.88 -4.97
CA LYS A 75 -21.89 6.54 -5.16
C LYS A 75 -22.96 5.92 -4.27
N ASP A 76 -23.04 4.60 -4.21
CA ASP A 76 -23.97 3.89 -3.35
C ASP A 76 -23.77 4.23 -1.88
N ILE A 77 -22.52 4.35 -1.44
CA ILE A 77 -22.17 4.77 -0.07
C ILE A 77 -22.64 6.21 0.17
N MET A 78 -22.35 7.13 -0.75
CA MET A 78 -22.75 8.54 -0.64
C MET A 78 -24.28 8.72 -0.56
N ILE A 79 -25.04 7.90 -1.28
CA ILE A 79 -26.51 7.92 -1.23
C ILE A 79 -27.03 7.43 0.14
N LYS A 80 -26.39 6.40 0.69
CA LYS A 80 -26.86 5.75 1.95
C LYS A 80 -26.36 6.44 3.22
N ASN A 81 -25.29 7.23 3.11
CA ASN A 81 -24.63 7.86 4.28
C ASN A 81 -24.45 9.35 4.01
N SER A 82 -25.32 10.16 4.61
CA SER A 82 -25.36 11.63 4.40
C SER A 82 -24.13 12.36 4.93
N ASP A 83 -23.34 11.73 5.81
CA ASP A 83 -22.11 12.23 6.38
C ASP A 83 -20.86 11.73 5.64
N ALA A 84 -21.03 10.92 4.60
CA ALA A 84 -19.91 10.43 3.80
C ALA A 84 -19.26 11.58 3.03
N ILE A 85 -17.94 11.68 3.13
CA ILE A 85 -17.12 12.66 2.43
C ILE A 85 -16.33 11.92 1.35
N TYR A 86 -16.72 12.14 0.09
CA TYR A 86 -16.00 11.57 -1.03
C TYR A 86 -14.56 12.09 -1.06
N PRO A 87 -13.53 11.24 -1.24
CA PRO A 87 -12.15 11.69 -1.33
C PRO A 87 -11.99 12.65 -2.51
N ASP A 88 -11.66 13.90 -2.23
CA ASP A 88 -11.36 14.91 -3.23
C ASP A 88 -9.94 14.73 -3.77
N ASN A 89 -9.66 15.38 -4.91
CA ASN A 89 -8.35 15.48 -5.54
C ASN A 89 -7.52 14.16 -5.63
N GLU A 90 -6.84 13.94 -6.72
CA GLU A 90 -5.83 12.91 -6.92
C GLU A 90 -6.24 11.50 -6.45
N LEU A 91 -7.33 10.99 -7.03
CA LEU A 91 -7.81 9.64 -6.75
C LEU A 91 -6.90 8.59 -7.38
N SER A 92 -6.59 7.57 -6.59
CA SER A 92 -6.19 6.26 -7.09
C SER A 92 -7.27 5.23 -6.70
N ASP A 93 -7.27 4.10 -7.40
CA ASP A 93 -8.11 2.96 -7.06
C ASP A 93 -7.94 2.55 -5.59
N SER A 94 -6.72 2.55 -5.10
CA SER A 94 -6.39 2.18 -3.71
C SER A 94 -6.92 3.19 -2.69
N ARG A 95 -6.87 4.49 -2.99
CA ARG A 95 -7.40 5.53 -2.10
C ARG A 95 -8.92 5.51 -2.07
N LEU A 96 -9.56 5.33 -3.22
CA LEU A 96 -11.01 5.20 -3.30
C LEU A 96 -11.48 3.93 -2.59
N LEU A 97 -10.74 2.83 -2.73
CA LEU A 97 -11.02 1.60 -1.99
C LEU A 97 -10.89 1.81 -0.46
N ALA A 98 -9.89 2.56 0.01
CA ALA A 98 -9.75 2.85 1.45
C ALA A 98 -10.96 3.65 1.99
N PHE A 99 -11.52 4.58 1.21
CA PHE A 99 -12.78 5.25 1.54
C PHE A 99 -13.95 4.25 1.62
N ILE A 100 -14.09 3.39 0.62
CA ILE A 100 -15.16 2.38 0.58
C ILE A 100 -15.10 1.46 1.80
N LEU A 101 -13.92 0.98 2.16
CA LEU A 101 -13.70 0.09 3.31
C LEU A 101 -14.03 0.71 4.67
N ASN A 102 -14.20 2.02 4.75
CA ASN A 102 -14.73 2.66 5.96
C ASN A 102 -16.23 2.36 6.19
N TYR A 103 -16.95 1.94 5.16
CA TYR A 103 -18.40 1.75 5.19
C TYR A 103 -18.84 0.30 4.96
N VAL A 104 -17.94 -0.58 4.51
CA VAL A 104 -18.25 -1.97 4.22
C VAL A 104 -17.30 -2.91 4.95
N ASP A 105 -17.74 -4.16 5.12
CA ASP A 105 -16.90 -5.20 5.70
C ASP A 105 -15.71 -5.53 4.80
N TYR A 106 -14.55 -5.79 5.38
CA TYR A 106 -13.32 -6.07 4.64
C TYR A 106 -13.36 -7.36 3.82
N SER A 107 -14.35 -8.24 4.04
CA SER A 107 -14.57 -9.42 3.19
C SER A 107 -14.86 -9.07 1.73
N VAL A 108 -15.32 -7.84 1.44
CA VAL A 108 -15.49 -7.33 0.07
C VAL A 108 -14.19 -7.41 -0.74
N LEU A 109 -13.03 -7.33 -0.10
CA LEU A 109 -11.73 -7.48 -0.76
C LEU A 109 -11.56 -8.83 -1.45
N ASN A 110 -12.28 -9.87 -1.00
CA ASN A 110 -12.23 -11.19 -1.65
C ASN A 110 -12.76 -11.17 -3.08
N MET A 111 -13.62 -10.20 -3.41
CA MET A 111 -14.14 -10.03 -4.77
C MET A 111 -13.07 -9.51 -5.75
N PHE A 112 -12.04 -8.88 -5.25
CA PHE A 112 -10.99 -8.24 -6.03
C PHE A 112 -9.65 -8.98 -6.00
N THR A 113 -9.56 -10.18 -5.43
CA THR A 113 -8.28 -10.89 -5.24
C THR A 113 -7.70 -11.49 -6.51
N ASP A 114 -8.45 -11.53 -7.61
CA ASP A 114 -7.89 -11.91 -8.91
C ASP A 114 -6.96 -10.80 -9.43
N GLY A 115 -5.68 -11.11 -9.55
CA GLY A 115 -4.64 -10.14 -9.91
C GLY A 115 -4.26 -9.12 -8.83
N ASN A 116 -5.02 -9.04 -7.73
CA ASN A 116 -4.79 -8.05 -6.68
C ASN A 116 -4.41 -8.68 -5.34
N LYS A 117 -3.68 -7.91 -4.54
CA LYS A 117 -3.26 -8.29 -3.19
C LYS A 117 -3.41 -7.10 -2.27
N PHE A 118 -4.00 -7.36 -1.10
CA PHE A 118 -4.24 -6.31 -0.12
C PHE A 118 -3.64 -6.68 1.22
N VAL A 119 -3.16 -5.67 1.92
CA VAL A 119 -2.76 -5.75 3.32
C VAL A 119 -3.53 -4.69 4.08
N ILE A 120 -4.12 -5.09 5.19
CA ILE A 120 -4.67 -4.17 6.19
C ILE A 120 -3.87 -4.32 7.47
N MET A 121 -3.35 -3.22 7.97
CA MET A 121 -2.78 -3.13 9.31
C MET A 121 -3.77 -2.44 10.22
N ASN A 122 -4.16 -3.12 11.28
CA ASN A 122 -5.00 -2.52 12.32
C ASN A 122 -4.22 -1.46 13.08
N GLY A 123 -4.71 -0.22 13.07
CA GLY A 123 -3.99 0.92 13.61
C GLY A 123 -3.79 0.88 15.14
N LYS A 124 -4.64 0.15 15.88
CA LYS A 124 -4.53 0.02 17.34
C LYS A 124 -3.59 -1.12 17.77
N SER A 125 -3.71 -2.28 17.11
CA SER A 125 -3.01 -3.49 17.52
C SER A 125 -1.76 -3.80 16.70
N GLY A 126 -1.57 -3.13 15.55
CA GLY A 126 -0.53 -3.47 14.58
C GLY A 126 -0.73 -4.82 13.89
N LYS A 127 -1.89 -5.50 14.11
CA LYS A 127 -2.20 -6.78 13.46
C LYS A 127 -2.30 -6.61 11.96
N ILE A 128 -1.65 -7.50 11.22
CA ILE A 128 -1.67 -7.50 9.75
C ILE A 128 -2.61 -8.60 9.25
N THR A 129 -3.58 -8.22 8.41
CA THR A 129 -4.47 -9.12 7.67
C THR A 129 -4.17 -8.99 6.18
N LYS A 130 -4.16 -10.11 5.46
CA LYS A 130 -3.81 -10.19 4.04
C LYS A 130 -4.94 -10.82 3.24
N TYR A 131 -5.19 -10.27 2.04
CA TYR A 131 -6.14 -10.78 1.07
C TYR A 131 -5.43 -11.01 -0.26
N GLY A 132 -5.84 -12.04 -1.01
CA GLY A 132 -5.21 -12.46 -2.24
C GLY A 132 -4.06 -13.46 -2.02
N ARG A 133 -3.37 -13.80 -3.10
CA ARG A 133 -2.32 -14.83 -3.09
C ARG A 133 -0.95 -14.22 -2.80
N TRP A 134 -0.34 -14.61 -1.69
CA TRP A 134 0.94 -14.11 -1.23
C TRP A 134 2.02 -15.18 -1.26
N ASP A 135 3.23 -14.83 -1.67
CA ASP A 135 4.38 -15.72 -1.66
C ASP A 135 5.12 -15.66 -0.31
N LYS A 136 5.50 -16.84 0.19
CA LYS A 136 6.35 -16.96 1.37
C LYS A 136 7.79 -17.18 0.92
N VAL A 137 8.69 -16.38 1.43
CA VAL A 137 10.12 -16.50 1.16
C VAL A 137 10.84 -16.77 2.47
N LYS A 138 11.68 -17.79 2.46
CA LYS A 138 12.60 -18.03 3.56
C LYS A 138 13.89 -17.27 3.28
N ASP A 139 14.20 -16.30 4.10
CA ASP A 139 15.47 -15.59 4.11
C ASP A 139 16.14 -15.83 5.46
N GLY A 140 17.01 -16.84 5.51
CA GLY A 140 17.66 -17.27 6.72
C GLY A 140 16.66 -17.65 7.83
N LYS A 141 16.68 -16.91 8.95
CA LYS A 141 15.77 -17.10 10.09
C LYS A 141 14.47 -16.30 9.99
N GLN A 142 14.31 -15.47 8.96
CA GLN A 142 13.16 -14.57 8.81
C GLN A 142 12.13 -15.14 7.83
N ASN A 143 10.86 -14.99 8.18
CA ASN A 143 9.75 -15.27 7.26
C ASN A 143 9.36 -13.98 6.56
N LEU A 144 9.75 -13.84 5.31
CA LEU A 144 9.34 -12.74 4.46
C LEU A 144 8.09 -13.15 3.67
N ILE A 145 7.12 -12.26 3.57
CA ILE A 145 5.92 -12.44 2.75
C ILE A 145 5.92 -11.34 1.69
N THR A 146 5.82 -11.73 0.43
CA THR A 146 5.91 -10.81 -0.70
C THR A 146 4.67 -10.89 -1.59
N SER A 147 4.32 -9.76 -2.19
CA SER A 147 3.20 -9.67 -3.13
C SER A 147 3.52 -10.25 -4.51
N ASN A 148 4.81 -10.34 -4.87
CA ASN A 148 5.29 -10.92 -6.12
C ASN A 148 6.68 -11.53 -5.92
N ASN A 149 7.21 -12.15 -6.96
CA ASN A 149 8.52 -12.79 -6.93
C ASN A 149 9.59 -12.00 -7.71
N TYR A 150 9.38 -10.74 -8.03
CA TYR A 150 10.34 -9.91 -8.76
C TYR A 150 11.68 -9.75 -8.02
N PHE A 151 11.67 -9.86 -6.69
CA PHE A 151 12.90 -9.89 -5.89
C PHE A 151 13.82 -11.09 -6.22
N LYS A 152 13.30 -12.16 -6.86
CA LYS A 152 14.11 -13.31 -7.32
C LYS A 152 14.82 -13.05 -8.64
N GLN A 153 14.38 -12.05 -9.40
CA GLN A 153 15.10 -11.62 -10.58
C GLN A 153 16.34 -10.87 -10.10
N ASP A 154 17.48 -11.16 -10.72
CA ASP A 154 18.82 -10.66 -10.36
C ASP A 154 18.97 -9.11 -10.36
N LEU A 155 17.93 -8.36 -10.04
CA LEU A 155 17.95 -6.91 -9.88
C LEU A 155 19.00 -6.45 -8.85
N PHE A 156 19.47 -7.35 -7.99
CA PHE A 156 20.54 -7.09 -7.03
C PHE A 156 21.93 -7.57 -7.49
N LYS A 157 22.05 -8.22 -8.66
CA LYS A 157 23.35 -8.64 -9.19
C LYS A 157 24.08 -7.57 -10.00
N THR A 158 23.44 -6.46 -10.32
CA THR A 158 24.08 -5.35 -11.03
C THR A 158 24.24 -4.14 -10.14
N SER A 159 25.14 -4.22 -9.15
CA SER A 159 25.74 -3.02 -8.56
C SER A 159 26.40 -2.09 -9.61
N GLN A 160 26.66 -2.58 -10.81
CA GLN A 160 27.22 -1.80 -11.91
C GLN A 160 26.20 -0.95 -12.70
N SER A 161 24.90 -1.29 -12.70
CA SER A 161 23.91 -0.49 -13.44
C SER A 161 23.36 0.69 -12.63
N PHE A 162 23.47 0.64 -11.31
CA PHE A 162 23.04 1.75 -10.46
C PHE A 162 24.06 2.91 -10.45
N ASP A 163 25.35 2.59 -10.56
CA ASP A 163 26.41 3.60 -10.69
C ASP A 163 26.34 4.36 -12.02
N TYR A 164 25.76 3.74 -13.06
CA TYR A 164 25.62 4.37 -14.38
C TYR A 164 24.52 5.42 -14.44
N MET A 165 23.48 5.29 -13.62
CA MET A 165 22.37 6.28 -13.57
C MET A 165 22.68 7.48 -12.65
N VAL A 166 23.54 7.30 -11.66
CA VAL A 166 23.88 8.38 -10.71
C VAL A 166 24.98 9.32 -11.26
N ASN A 167 25.78 8.86 -12.22
CA ASN A 167 26.92 9.63 -12.73
C ASN A 167 26.65 10.38 -14.06
N ASN A 168 25.45 10.27 -14.63
CA ASN A 168 25.12 10.97 -15.88
C ASN A 168 24.26 12.24 -15.71
N ASP A 169 23.93 12.64 -14.47
CA ASP A 169 23.21 13.90 -14.19
C ASP A 169 24.14 15.03 -13.68
N ALA A 170 25.43 14.93 -13.95
CA ALA A 170 26.40 15.96 -13.62
C ALA A 170 27.19 16.34 -14.89
N ASP A 171 26.54 17.07 -15.81
CA ASP A 171 27.14 18.01 -16.77
C ASP A 171 26.09 19.05 -17.21
#